data_e6405544b1b204f7ca76200a4a6f975b
#
_entry.id   e6405544b1b204f7ca76200a4a6f975b
#
_cell.length_a   1.000
_cell.length_b   1.000
_cell.length_c   1.000
_cell.angle_alpha   90.00
_cell.angle_beta   90.00
_cell.angle_gamma   90.00
#
_symmetry.space_group_name_H-M   'P 1'
#
loop_
_entity.id
_entity.type
_entity.pdbx_description
1 polymer ?
#
loop_
_entity_poly.entity_id
_entity_poly.type
_entity_poly.pdbx_seq_one_letter_code
_entity_poly.pdbx_strand_id
1 'polypeptide(L)'
;ISESDSLDVFLAKRYFHIIDNPILYSEPNAVSFDLEKIKIGLAIYSPTGIHKAEAYQSAIEEMMIAQKNFLGEANNTTSYDILLHLMDMDELQYFGGMMGALEHHTSTTVVFVDQMKPQELTQNLVDVVSHEFFHTLTPLNIHSEEIHNFEYNTPLMSKHLWMYEGTTEYFANLFQINQGLINEQNFYNRILEKLNYSKRYDDRMSFTKMSAGIVDEPFQANYGNVY
;
A
#
# COMPACT_ATOMS: atom_id res chain seq x y z
N ILE A 1 -7.43 -6.40 23.70
CA ILE A 1 -6.49 -7.52 23.57
C ILE A 1 -6.30 -8.14 24.94
N SER A 2 -6.34 -9.46 25.03
CA SER A 2 -5.88 -10.19 26.22
C SER A 2 -4.85 -11.21 25.76
N GLU A 3 -3.73 -11.26 26.46
CA GLU A 3 -2.61 -12.14 26.17
C GLU A 3 -2.54 -13.25 27.21
N SER A 4 -2.17 -14.44 26.78
CA SER A 4 -1.75 -15.54 27.64
C SER A 4 -0.63 -16.30 26.92
N ASP A 5 0.10 -17.15 27.62
CA ASP A 5 1.20 -17.94 27.03
C ASP A 5 0.79 -18.84 25.86
N SER A 6 -0.49 -18.94 25.54
CA SER A 6 -1.03 -19.84 24.52
C SER A 6 -2.15 -19.25 23.68
N LEU A 7 -2.63 -18.04 23.97
CA LEU A 7 -3.80 -17.48 23.30
C LEU A 7 -3.83 -15.95 23.32
N ASP A 8 -3.89 -15.34 22.15
CA ASP A 8 -4.22 -13.93 21.98
C ASP A 8 -5.68 -13.78 21.61
N VAL A 9 -6.40 -12.90 22.28
CA VAL A 9 -7.81 -12.64 22.04
C VAL A 9 -8.02 -11.20 21.59
N PHE A 10 -8.54 -11.03 20.37
CA PHE A 10 -8.87 -9.74 19.78
C PHE A 10 -10.38 -9.56 19.76
N LEU A 11 -10.86 -8.44 20.33
CA LEU A 11 -12.28 -8.10 20.32
C LEU A 11 -12.53 -6.94 19.36
N ALA A 12 -13.45 -7.14 18.43
CA ALA A 12 -13.87 -6.12 17.48
C ALA A 12 -15.41 -5.98 17.51
N LYS A 13 -15.90 -4.76 17.34
CA LYS A 13 -17.35 -4.48 17.31
C LYS A 13 -18.01 -4.93 16.00
N ARG A 14 -17.24 -4.96 14.90
CA ARG A 14 -17.72 -5.29 13.56
C ARG A 14 -16.65 -6.11 12.82
N TYR A 15 -17.06 -6.94 11.87
CA TYR A 15 -16.17 -7.72 11.02
C TYR A 15 -15.17 -6.86 10.27
N PHE A 16 -15.61 -5.71 9.75
CA PHE A 16 -14.77 -4.69 9.14
C PHE A 16 -13.54 -4.33 10.00
N HIS A 17 -13.71 -4.15 11.31
CA HIS A 17 -12.59 -3.78 12.20
C HIS A 17 -11.53 -4.90 12.33
N ILE A 18 -11.90 -6.16 12.08
CA ILE A 18 -10.92 -7.26 12.05
C ILE A 18 -10.10 -7.21 10.77
N ILE A 19 -10.78 -6.97 9.64
CA ILE A 19 -10.14 -6.92 8.32
C ILE A 19 -9.25 -5.68 8.19
N ASP A 20 -9.71 -4.53 8.70
CA ASP A 20 -8.99 -3.25 8.65
C ASP A 20 -7.80 -3.15 9.64
N ASN A 21 -7.56 -4.18 10.43
CA ASN A 21 -6.46 -4.24 11.40
C ASN A 21 -5.70 -5.56 11.27
N PRO A 22 -4.85 -5.70 10.25
CA PRO A 22 -4.07 -6.91 10.02
C PRO A 22 -3.07 -7.14 11.15
N ILE A 23 -2.69 -8.39 11.36
CA ILE A 23 -1.79 -8.81 12.43
C ILE A 23 -0.61 -9.55 11.80
N LEU A 24 0.61 -9.09 12.09
CA LEU A 24 1.84 -9.76 11.72
C LEU A 24 2.40 -10.54 12.91
N TYR A 25 2.38 -11.86 12.85
CA TYR A 25 3.04 -12.74 13.82
C TYR A 25 4.43 -13.11 13.34
N SER A 26 5.46 -12.55 13.97
CA SER A 26 6.86 -12.84 13.64
C SER A 26 7.76 -12.61 14.84
N GLU A 27 9.03 -13.05 14.71
CA GLU A 27 10.07 -12.62 15.65
C GLU A 27 10.19 -11.09 15.65
N PRO A 28 10.44 -10.45 16.81
CA PRO A 28 10.49 -9.01 16.93
C PRO A 28 11.53 -8.37 15.99
N ASN A 29 11.08 -7.61 15.03
CA ASN A 29 11.88 -6.84 14.08
C ASN A 29 11.06 -5.61 13.69
N ALA A 30 10.95 -4.67 14.63
CA ALA A 30 10.10 -3.50 14.48
C ALA A 30 10.73 -2.27 15.11
N VAL A 31 10.43 -1.12 14.53
CA VAL A 31 10.72 0.20 15.07
C VAL A 31 9.45 1.02 15.15
N SER A 32 9.39 1.93 16.12
CA SER A 32 8.32 2.93 16.21
C SER A 32 8.93 4.28 16.51
N PHE A 33 8.47 5.30 15.80
CA PHE A 33 8.97 6.66 15.93
C PHE A 33 7.84 7.67 15.79
N ASP A 34 7.99 8.78 16.52
CA ASP A 34 7.03 9.87 16.51
C ASP A 34 7.51 10.99 15.59
N LEU A 35 6.70 11.33 14.59
CA LEU A 35 6.83 12.55 13.82
C LEU A 35 5.87 13.60 14.38
N GLU A 36 6.09 14.86 14.02
CA GLU A 36 5.39 16.01 14.63
C GLU A 36 3.87 15.83 14.73
N LYS A 37 3.26 15.14 13.77
CA LYS A 37 1.79 14.99 13.66
C LYS A 37 1.30 13.54 13.53
N ILE A 38 2.22 12.56 13.52
CA ILE A 38 1.86 11.17 13.29
C ILE A 38 2.89 10.23 13.94
N LYS A 39 2.39 9.17 14.55
CA LYS A 39 3.22 8.07 15.04
C LYS A 39 3.30 6.99 13.96
N ILE A 40 4.50 6.51 13.66
CA ILE A 40 4.76 5.47 12.67
C ILE A 40 5.27 4.21 13.34
N GLY A 41 4.71 3.06 12.98
CA GLY A 41 5.25 1.75 13.24
C GLY A 41 5.77 1.12 11.94
N LEU A 42 6.92 0.46 11.99
CA LEU A 42 7.43 -0.36 10.89
C LEU A 42 7.83 -1.71 11.45
N ALA A 43 7.14 -2.77 11.04
CA ALA A 43 7.45 -4.15 11.40
C ALA A 43 7.78 -4.95 10.14
N ILE A 44 8.86 -5.73 10.19
CA ILE A 44 9.35 -6.51 9.03
C ILE A 44 9.50 -7.97 9.43
N TYR A 45 8.82 -8.85 8.69
CA TYR A 45 9.18 -10.25 8.65
C TYR A 45 10.19 -10.49 7.51
N SER A 46 11.35 -11.05 7.84
CA SER A 46 12.41 -11.43 6.88
C SER A 46 12.87 -12.84 7.24
N PRO A 47 12.58 -13.85 6.43
CA PRO A 47 12.92 -15.26 6.74
C PRO A 47 14.43 -15.48 6.87
N THR A 48 15.26 -14.74 6.16
CA THR A 48 16.73 -14.80 6.32
C THR A 48 17.24 -13.89 7.43
N GLY A 49 16.42 -12.97 7.93
CA GLY A 49 16.79 -11.98 8.95
C GLY A 49 17.77 -10.91 8.46
N ILE A 50 18.02 -10.78 7.15
CA ILE A 50 18.93 -9.78 6.60
C ILE A 50 18.32 -8.38 6.58
N HIS A 51 16.98 -8.27 6.49
CA HIS A 51 16.28 -6.99 6.50
C HIS A 51 15.82 -6.64 7.91
N LYS A 52 16.43 -5.62 8.47
CA LYS A 52 16.10 -5.08 9.80
C LYS A 52 15.32 -3.79 9.67
N ALA A 53 14.28 -3.62 10.47
CA ALA A 53 13.39 -2.44 10.42
C ALA A 53 14.17 -1.13 10.59
N GLU A 54 15.17 -1.11 11.46
CA GLU A 54 16.02 0.06 11.71
C GLU A 54 16.73 0.57 10.44
N ALA A 55 17.06 -0.34 9.50
CA ALA A 55 17.76 0.01 8.28
C ALA A 55 16.90 0.86 7.32
N TYR A 56 15.58 0.78 7.44
CA TYR A 56 14.61 1.46 6.57
C TYR A 56 13.93 2.65 7.24
N GLN A 57 14.10 2.80 8.55
CA GLN A 57 13.44 3.85 9.35
C GLN A 57 13.65 5.23 8.76
N SER A 58 14.89 5.62 8.47
CA SER A 58 15.22 6.98 7.99
C SER A 58 14.54 7.32 6.67
N ALA A 59 14.45 6.38 5.74
CA ALA A 59 13.77 6.60 4.46
C ALA A 59 12.25 6.74 4.61
N ILE A 60 11.65 5.92 5.48
CA ILE A 60 10.21 6.02 5.79
C ILE A 60 9.92 7.33 6.53
N GLU A 61 10.78 7.73 7.47
CA GLU A 61 10.65 8.99 8.22
C GLU A 61 10.67 10.20 7.27
N GLU A 62 11.65 10.28 6.38
CA GLU A 62 11.77 11.35 5.39
C GLU A 62 10.54 11.41 4.46
N MET A 63 10.12 10.26 3.95
CA MET A 63 8.94 10.14 3.09
C MET A 63 7.66 10.56 3.81
N MET A 64 7.41 10.09 5.02
CA MET A 64 6.20 10.42 5.79
C MET A 64 6.13 11.89 6.17
N ILE A 65 7.25 12.52 6.54
CA ILE A 65 7.33 13.96 6.79
C ILE A 65 6.94 14.73 5.51
N ALA A 66 7.53 14.37 4.39
CA ALA A 66 7.27 15.00 3.10
C ALA A 66 5.78 14.85 2.70
N GLN A 67 5.23 13.64 2.85
CA GLN A 67 3.84 13.36 2.48
C GLN A 67 2.85 14.08 3.39
N LYS A 68 3.08 14.12 4.71
CA LYS A 68 2.26 14.89 5.64
C LYS A 68 2.33 16.40 5.37
N ASN A 69 3.48 16.92 4.99
CA ASN A 69 3.63 18.32 4.59
C ASN A 69 2.86 18.63 3.30
N PHE A 70 2.92 17.72 2.32
CA PHE A 70 2.18 17.86 1.06
C PHE A 70 0.65 17.81 1.29
N LEU A 71 0.19 16.90 2.13
CA LEU A 71 -1.24 16.71 2.43
C LEU A 71 -1.80 17.81 3.35
N GLY A 72 -0.99 18.37 4.23
CA GLY A 72 -1.41 19.38 5.18
C GLY A 72 -2.60 18.92 6.03
N GLU A 73 -3.63 19.76 6.11
CA GLU A 73 -4.85 19.50 6.88
C GLU A 73 -5.83 18.51 6.20
N ALA A 74 -5.59 18.17 4.94
CA ALA A 74 -6.41 17.19 4.22
C ALA A 74 -6.29 15.77 4.81
N ASN A 75 -5.19 15.49 5.53
CA ASN A 75 -4.97 14.21 6.21
C ASN A 75 -4.81 14.42 7.72
N ASN A 76 -5.74 13.84 8.49
CA ASN A 76 -5.77 13.91 9.95
C ASN A 76 -5.33 12.61 10.64
N THR A 77 -4.77 11.64 9.91
CA THR A 77 -4.24 10.39 10.46
C THR A 77 -3.13 10.66 11.46
N THR A 78 -3.26 10.13 12.67
CA THR A 78 -2.33 10.36 13.79
C THR A 78 -1.44 9.18 14.12
N SER A 79 -1.73 8.00 13.56
CA SER A 79 -0.88 6.80 13.64
C SER A 79 -0.99 6.00 12.36
N TYR A 80 0.12 5.38 11.95
CA TYR A 80 0.15 4.51 10.76
C TYR A 80 1.19 3.42 10.92
N ASP A 81 0.76 2.17 10.81
CA ASP A 81 1.60 1.00 10.95
C ASP A 81 1.88 0.36 9.57
N ILE A 82 3.14 0.09 9.30
CA ILE A 82 3.60 -0.56 8.07
C ILE A 82 4.01 -1.99 8.42
N LEU A 83 3.29 -2.97 7.89
CA LEU A 83 3.55 -4.39 8.10
C LEU A 83 4.14 -4.99 6.83
N LEU A 84 5.45 -5.21 6.82
CA LEU A 84 6.16 -5.77 5.67
C LEU A 84 6.42 -7.27 5.87
N HIS A 85 5.85 -8.07 5.00
CA HIS A 85 6.15 -9.50 4.87
C HIS A 85 7.07 -9.72 3.67
N LEU A 86 8.27 -10.22 3.92
CA LEU A 86 9.22 -10.60 2.87
C LEU A 86 9.12 -12.12 2.66
N MET A 87 8.68 -12.51 1.47
CA MET A 87 8.58 -13.92 1.07
C MET A 87 9.94 -14.49 0.69
N ASP A 88 10.17 -15.73 1.03
CA ASP A 88 11.21 -16.52 0.37
C ASP A 88 10.76 -16.99 -1.03
N MET A 89 11.62 -17.70 -1.75
CA MET A 89 11.33 -18.14 -3.11
C MET A 89 10.24 -19.23 -3.19
N ASP A 90 10.09 -20.03 -2.14
CA ASP A 90 9.09 -21.09 -2.09
C ASP A 90 7.70 -20.47 -1.85
N GLU A 91 7.60 -19.50 -0.95
CA GLU A 91 6.39 -18.70 -0.73
C GLU A 91 6.01 -17.94 -2.01
N LEU A 92 6.95 -17.24 -2.64
CA LEU A 92 6.72 -16.52 -3.88
C LEU A 92 6.16 -17.43 -4.98
N GLN A 93 6.72 -18.62 -5.13
CA GLN A 93 6.22 -19.62 -6.09
C GLN A 93 4.83 -20.12 -5.70
N TYR A 94 4.59 -20.41 -4.42
CA TYR A 94 3.30 -20.88 -3.92
C TYR A 94 2.17 -19.87 -4.19
N PHE A 95 2.44 -18.58 -4.00
CA PHE A 95 1.48 -17.50 -4.28
C PHE A 95 1.51 -17.00 -5.73
N GLY A 96 2.13 -17.74 -6.66
CA GLY A 96 2.13 -17.40 -8.09
C GLY A 96 2.87 -16.13 -8.45
N GLY A 97 3.83 -15.70 -7.64
CA GLY A 97 4.65 -14.51 -7.88
C GLY A 97 3.97 -13.19 -7.48
N MET A 98 2.85 -13.24 -6.77
CA MET A 98 2.13 -12.03 -6.36
C MET A 98 2.91 -11.27 -5.29
N MET A 99 3.14 -9.99 -5.56
CA MET A 99 3.64 -8.98 -4.65
C MET A 99 2.69 -7.77 -4.71
N GLY A 100 2.70 -6.94 -3.68
CA GLY A 100 1.86 -5.75 -3.64
C GLY A 100 1.64 -5.25 -2.22
N ALA A 101 0.64 -4.42 -2.08
CA ALA A 101 0.24 -3.89 -0.79
C ALA A 101 -1.29 -3.78 -0.70
N LEU A 102 -1.78 -3.49 0.48
CA LEU A 102 -3.18 -3.28 0.75
C LEU A 102 -3.35 -2.17 1.80
N GLU A 103 -4.17 -1.21 1.44
CA GLU A 103 -4.50 -0.07 2.27
C GLU A 103 -5.41 -0.43 3.45
N HIS A 104 -5.19 0.23 4.57
CA HIS A 104 -6.06 0.23 5.75
C HIS A 104 -6.12 1.66 6.35
N HIS A 105 -7.12 1.96 7.17
CA HIS A 105 -7.30 3.30 7.73
C HIS A 105 -6.11 3.80 8.54
N THR A 106 -5.42 2.91 9.23
CA THR A 106 -4.28 3.24 10.11
C THR A 106 -3.07 2.35 9.89
N SER A 107 -3.04 1.58 8.80
CA SER A 107 -1.92 0.70 8.47
C SER A 107 -1.88 0.36 6.99
N THR A 108 -0.80 -0.28 6.57
CA THR A 108 -0.71 -1.00 5.30
C THR A 108 -0.01 -2.33 5.50
N THR A 109 -0.44 -3.34 4.76
CA THR A 109 0.31 -4.58 4.59
C THR A 109 1.05 -4.55 3.26
N VAL A 110 2.33 -4.87 3.28
CA VAL A 110 3.18 -4.90 2.09
C VAL A 110 3.83 -6.28 1.97
N VAL A 111 3.83 -6.84 0.77
CA VAL A 111 4.43 -8.14 0.47
C VAL A 111 5.44 -8.00 -0.66
N PHE A 112 6.72 -8.27 -0.36
CA PHE A 112 7.82 -8.31 -1.32
C PHE A 112 8.62 -9.61 -1.18
N VAL A 113 9.79 -9.67 -1.80
CA VAL A 113 10.71 -10.82 -1.69
C VAL A 113 11.95 -10.48 -0.89
N ASP A 114 12.37 -11.42 -0.05
CA ASP A 114 13.51 -11.27 0.86
C ASP A 114 14.88 -11.15 0.14
N GLN A 115 14.95 -11.58 -1.14
CA GLN A 115 16.15 -11.49 -1.95
C GLN A 115 16.38 -10.10 -2.56
N MET A 116 15.49 -9.14 -2.38
CA MET A 116 15.71 -7.75 -2.81
C MET A 116 16.96 -7.17 -2.18
N LYS A 117 17.67 -6.38 -2.94
CA LYS A 117 18.79 -5.61 -2.38
C LYS A 117 18.26 -4.52 -1.46
N PRO A 118 18.97 -4.16 -0.37
CA PRO A 118 18.49 -3.14 0.57
C PRO A 118 18.11 -1.82 -0.09
N GLN A 119 18.88 -1.32 -1.06
CA GLN A 119 18.58 -0.07 -1.76
C GLN A 119 17.30 -0.17 -2.63
N GLU A 120 17.09 -1.31 -3.26
CA GLU A 120 15.89 -1.59 -4.05
C GLU A 120 14.67 -1.69 -3.16
N LEU A 121 14.79 -2.42 -2.04
CA LEU A 121 13.71 -2.52 -1.06
C LEU A 121 13.38 -1.16 -0.44
N THR A 122 14.37 -0.33 -0.13
CA THR A 122 14.15 1.04 0.36
C THR A 122 13.30 1.84 -0.62
N GLN A 123 13.67 1.85 -1.91
CA GLN A 123 12.92 2.62 -2.91
C GLN A 123 11.50 2.08 -3.10
N ASN A 124 11.34 0.76 -3.18
CA ASN A 124 10.03 0.13 -3.31
C ASN A 124 9.14 0.40 -2.10
N LEU A 125 9.70 0.40 -0.89
CA LEU A 125 8.95 0.75 0.32
C LEU A 125 8.48 2.21 0.29
N VAL A 126 9.35 3.15 -0.09
CA VAL A 126 8.97 4.57 -0.22
C VAL A 126 7.84 4.72 -1.22
N ASP A 127 7.95 4.10 -2.39
CA ASP A 127 6.95 4.24 -3.45
C ASP A 127 5.62 3.59 -3.06
N VAL A 128 5.65 2.36 -2.55
CA VAL A 128 4.43 1.61 -2.20
C VAL A 128 3.77 2.20 -0.96
N VAL A 129 4.52 2.43 0.13
CA VAL A 129 3.91 2.97 1.36
C VAL A 129 3.33 4.36 1.14
N SER A 130 3.95 5.19 0.29
CA SER A 130 3.38 6.49 -0.06
C SER A 130 2.09 6.35 -0.88
N HIS A 131 1.99 5.38 -1.78
CA HIS A 131 0.77 5.04 -2.50
C HIS A 131 -0.33 4.63 -1.50
N GLU A 132 -0.07 3.65 -0.66
CA GLU A 132 -1.04 3.16 0.33
C GLU A 132 -1.48 4.26 1.32
N PHE A 133 -0.58 5.15 1.72
CA PHE A 133 -0.94 6.25 2.60
C PHE A 133 -1.87 7.28 1.93
N PHE A 134 -1.77 7.50 0.61
CA PHE A 134 -2.74 8.32 -0.11
C PHE A 134 -4.14 7.71 -0.13
N HIS A 135 -4.27 6.40 -0.05
CA HIS A 135 -5.57 5.73 0.09
C HIS A 135 -6.31 6.12 1.36
N THR A 136 -5.65 6.68 2.38
CA THR A 136 -6.34 7.28 3.54
C THR A 136 -7.27 8.43 3.13
N LEU A 137 -7.10 9.03 1.95
CA LEU A 137 -8.04 10.00 1.38
C LEU A 137 -9.09 9.30 0.53
N THR A 138 -8.67 8.49 -0.43
CA THR A 138 -9.54 7.77 -1.36
C THR A 138 -8.97 6.39 -1.68
N PRO A 139 -9.70 5.27 -1.51
CA PRO A 139 -11.15 5.20 -1.22
C PRO A 139 -11.52 5.20 0.27
N LEU A 140 -10.59 5.25 1.23
CA LEU A 140 -10.92 4.99 2.63
C LEU A 140 -11.83 6.07 3.25
N ASN A 141 -11.66 7.34 2.90
CA ASN A 141 -12.50 8.43 3.41
C ASN A 141 -13.46 9.02 2.37
N ILE A 142 -13.07 9.01 1.08
CA ILE A 142 -13.91 9.49 -0.03
C ILE A 142 -14.13 8.33 -0.98
N HIS A 143 -15.31 7.76 -0.99
CA HIS A 143 -15.61 6.53 -1.71
C HIS A 143 -17.05 6.43 -2.20
N SER A 144 -17.30 5.47 -3.10
CA SER A 144 -18.62 5.13 -3.60
C SER A 144 -19.40 4.26 -2.60
N GLU A 145 -20.70 4.08 -2.87
CA GLU A 145 -21.59 3.27 -2.04
C GLU A 145 -21.12 1.81 -1.95
N GLU A 146 -20.58 1.26 -3.02
CA GLU A 146 -20.09 -0.13 -3.07
C GLU A 146 -18.90 -0.34 -2.12
N ILE A 147 -18.03 0.67 -1.96
CA ILE A 147 -16.93 0.63 -0.99
C ILE A 147 -17.45 0.84 0.43
N HIS A 148 -18.40 1.78 0.62
CA HIS A 148 -18.96 2.04 1.93
C HIS A 148 -19.67 0.82 2.55
N ASN A 149 -20.36 0.06 1.72
CA ASN A 149 -21.12 -1.13 2.09
C ASN A 149 -20.48 -2.39 1.50
N PHE A 150 -19.15 -2.50 1.57
CA PHE A 150 -18.43 -3.57 0.91
C PHE A 150 -18.85 -4.96 1.39
N GLU A 151 -19.27 -5.81 0.44
CA GLU A 151 -19.67 -7.19 0.69
C GLU A 151 -18.49 -8.13 0.45
N TYR A 152 -17.84 -8.56 1.52
CA TYR A 152 -16.62 -9.37 1.46
C TYR A 152 -16.82 -10.77 0.88
N ASN A 153 -18.03 -11.32 0.99
CA ASN A 153 -18.31 -12.67 0.51
C ASN A 153 -18.62 -12.72 -0.98
N THR A 154 -19.27 -11.67 -1.50
CA THR A 154 -19.62 -11.55 -2.92
C THR A 154 -19.37 -10.11 -3.38
N PRO A 155 -18.10 -9.74 -3.59
CA PRO A 155 -17.72 -8.35 -3.81
C PRO A 155 -18.39 -7.74 -5.04
N LEU A 156 -19.02 -6.58 -4.83
CA LEU A 156 -19.46 -5.71 -5.92
C LEU A 156 -18.43 -4.58 -6.07
N MET A 157 -17.67 -4.63 -7.15
CA MET A 157 -16.58 -3.68 -7.37
C MET A 157 -17.08 -2.31 -7.80
N SER A 158 -16.46 -1.27 -7.27
CA SER A 158 -16.76 0.10 -7.67
C SER A 158 -16.33 0.36 -9.12
N LYS A 159 -17.20 1.05 -9.88
CA LYS A 159 -16.86 1.56 -11.20
C LYS A 159 -15.82 2.71 -11.19
N HIS A 160 -15.38 3.12 -10.00
CA HIS A 160 -14.41 4.18 -9.79
C HIS A 160 -13.03 3.67 -9.35
N LEU A 161 -12.77 2.35 -9.35
CA LEU A 161 -11.47 1.78 -9.00
C LEU A 161 -10.32 2.45 -9.77
N TRP A 162 -10.46 2.63 -11.09
CA TRP A 162 -9.49 3.32 -11.92
C TRP A 162 -9.12 4.73 -11.41
N MET A 163 -10.09 5.41 -10.81
CA MET A 163 -9.88 6.74 -10.24
C MET A 163 -9.17 6.64 -8.87
N TYR A 164 -9.58 5.70 -8.04
CA TYR A 164 -8.96 5.49 -6.73
C TYR A 164 -7.47 5.16 -6.87
N GLU A 165 -7.15 4.20 -7.75
CA GLU A 165 -5.78 3.78 -8.00
C GLU A 165 -4.99 4.83 -8.78
N GLY A 166 -5.53 5.29 -9.91
CA GLY A 166 -4.83 6.22 -10.79
C GLY A 166 -4.55 7.58 -10.16
N THR A 167 -5.48 8.13 -9.33
CA THR A 167 -5.20 9.38 -8.61
C THR A 167 -4.20 9.17 -7.47
N THR A 168 -4.31 8.09 -6.74
CA THR A 168 -3.38 7.73 -5.66
C THR A 168 -1.98 7.56 -6.21
N GLU A 169 -1.82 6.79 -7.29
CA GLU A 169 -0.53 6.59 -7.94
C GLU A 169 0.07 7.90 -8.50
N TYR A 170 -0.75 8.74 -9.11
CA TYR A 170 -0.29 10.04 -9.58
C TYR A 170 0.20 10.93 -8.43
N PHE A 171 -0.55 11.01 -7.33
CA PHE A 171 -0.17 11.81 -6.18
C PHE A 171 1.03 11.24 -5.43
N ALA A 172 1.17 9.91 -5.37
CA ALA A 172 2.36 9.25 -4.81
C ALA A 172 3.65 9.58 -5.56
N ASN A 173 3.57 9.91 -6.84
CA ASN A 173 4.71 10.42 -7.61
C ASN A 173 4.83 11.95 -7.50
N LEU A 174 3.71 12.69 -7.56
CA LEU A 174 3.71 14.15 -7.56
C LEU A 174 4.25 14.75 -6.25
N PHE A 175 3.90 14.19 -5.08
CA PHE A 175 4.40 14.72 -3.82
C PHE A 175 5.93 14.58 -3.72
N GLN A 176 6.50 13.48 -4.23
CA GLN A 176 7.94 13.25 -4.17
C GLN A 176 8.74 14.34 -4.90
N ILE A 177 8.30 14.75 -6.10
CA ILE A 177 8.94 15.86 -6.80
C ILE A 177 8.62 17.21 -6.13
N ASN A 178 7.38 17.42 -5.67
CA ASN A 178 6.97 18.66 -5.01
C ASN A 178 7.75 18.92 -3.72
N GLN A 179 8.06 17.87 -2.97
CA GLN A 179 8.81 17.94 -1.71
C GLN A 179 10.31 17.72 -1.88
N GLY A 180 10.79 17.55 -3.12
CA GLY A 180 12.21 17.44 -3.43
C GLY A 180 12.87 16.08 -3.15
N LEU A 181 12.07 15.02 -2.92
CA LEU A 181 12.59 13.65 -2.75
C LEU A 181 13.14 13.07 -4.05
N ILE A 182 12.59 13.47 -5.18
CA ILE A 182 13.08 13.13 -6.52
C ILE A 182 13.21 14.39 -7.37
N ASN A 183 14.02 14.33 -8.42
CA ASN A 183 14.17 15.41 -9.39
C ASN A 183 13.16 15.27 -10.56
N GLU A 184 13.04 16.34 -11.38
CA GLU A 184 12.14 16.35 -12.56
C GLU A 184 12.42 15.21 -13.53
N GLN A 185 13.68 14.88 -13.78
CA GLN A 185 14.05 13.82 -14.71
C GLN A 185 13.53 12.45 -14.22
N ASN A 186 13.67 12.17 -12.93
CA ASN A 186 13.14 10.95 -12.32
C ASN A 186 11.61 10.90 -12.40
N PHE A 187 10.92 12.02 -12.13
CA PHE A 187 9.48 12.10 -12.26
C PHE A 187 9.03 11.82 -13.71
N TYR A 188 9.63 12.48 -14.69
CA TYR A 188 9.26 12.24 -16.10
C TYR A 188 9.60 10.83 -16.57
N ASN A 189 10.69 10.24 -16.10
CA ASN A 189 11.02 8.85 -16.42
C ASN A 189 9.92 7.89 -15.90
N ARG A 190 9.46 8.07 -14.66
CA ARG A 190 8.35 7.27 -14.08
C ARG A 190 7.06 7.40 -14.90
N ILE A 191 6.67 8.62 -15.25
CA ILE A 191 5.49 8.84 -16.10
C ILE A 191 5.65 8.19 -17.48
N LEU A 192 6.83 8.29 -18.08
CA LEU A 192 7.11 7.65 -19.37
C LEU A 192 7.08 6.11 -19.29
N GLU A 193 7.59 5.53 -18.20
CA GLU A 193 7.51 4.09 -17.94
C GLU A 193 6.06 3.63 -17.85
N LYS A 194 5.20 4.34 -17.10
CA LYS A 194 3.77 4.05 -17.03
C LYS A 194 3.08 4.15 -18.38
N LEU A 195 3.34 5.20 -19.15
CA LEU A 195 2.82 5.36 -20.52
C LEU A 195 3.26 4.22 -21.45
N ASN A 196 4.49 3.73 -21.30
CA ASN A 196 4.96 2.59 -22.09
C ASN A 196 4.34 1.27 -21.59
N TYR A 197 4.13 1.13 -20.29
CA TYR A 197 3.50 -0.04 -19.71
C TYR A 197 2.01 -0.14 -20.12
N SER A 198 1.30 0.99 -20.15
CA SER A 198 -0.12 1.05 -20.53
C SER A 198 -0.41 0.55 -21.94
N LYS A 199 0.58 0.63 -22.86
CA LYS A 199 0.46 0.12 -24.24
C LYS A 199 0.25 -1.40 -24.32
N ARG A 200 0.40 -2.13 -23.24
CA ARG A 200 0.19 -3.58 -23.15
C ARG A 200 -1.28 -3.95 -22.97
N TYR A 201 -2.11 -2.98 -22.60
CA TYR A 201 -3.52 -3.16 -22.27
C TYR A 201 -4.46 -2.77 -23.41
N ASP A 202 -5.71 -3.22 -23.34
CA ASP A 202 -6.75 -2.83 -24.28
C ASP A 202 -7.29 -1.44 -23.93
N ASP A 203 -6.86 -0.42 -24.65
CA ASP A 203 -7.26 0.99 -24.49
C ASP A 203 -8.66 1.32 -25.03
N ARG A 204 -9.35 0.36 -25.66
CA ARG A 204 -10.73 0.51 -26.14
C ARG A 204 -11.76 0.25 -25.04
N MET A 205 -11.32 -0.30 -23.92
CA MET A 205 -12.16 -0.62 -22.78
C MET A 205 -12.36 0.63 -21.91
N SER A 206 -13.62 0.98 -21.61
CA SER A 206 -13.86 2.11 -20.71
C SER A 206 -13.40 1.78 -19.28
N PHE A 207 -12.73 2.70 -18.62
CA PHE A 207 -12.23 2.52 -17.24
C PHE A 207 -13.33 2.18 -16.25
N THR A 208 -14.50 2.81 -16.38
CA THR A 208 -15.65 2.53 -15.49
C THR A 208 -16.19 1.12 -15.68
N LYS A 209 -16.23 0.63 -16.93
CA LYS A 209 -16.67 -0.74 -17.21
C LYS A 209 -15.64 -1.77 -16.75
N MET A 210 -14.36 -1.49 -17.00
CA MET A 210 -13.24 -2.30 -16.53
C MET A 210 -13.27 -2.41 -15.00
N SER A 211 -13.36 -1.29 -14.30
CA SER A 211 -13.38 -1.26 -12.83
C SER A 211 -14.53 -2.06 -12.23
N ALA A 212 -15.74 -1.89 -12.77
CA ALA A 212 -16.92 -2.62 -12.27
C ALA A 212 -16.84 -4.14 -12.49
N GLY A 213 -16.14 -4.58 -13.54
CA GLY A 213 -16.00 -6.00 -13.88
C GLY A 213 -14.65 -6.61 -13.53
N ILE A 214 -13.81 -5.94 -12.73
CA ILE A 214 -12.39 -6.27 -12.58
C ILE A 214 -12.10 -7.68 -12.05
N VAL A 215 -13.05 -8.29 -11.38
CA VAL A 215 -12.93 -9.68 -10.87
C VAL A 215 -13.15 -10.74 -11.96
N ASP A 216 -13.65 -10.33 -13.12
CA ASP A 216 -14.02 -11.21 -14.23
C ASP A 216 -13.19 -10.96 -15.48
N GLU A 217 -12.97 -11.99 -16.29
CA GLU A 217 -12.40 -11.84 -17.63
C GLU A 217 -13.42 -11.17 -18.60
N PRO A 218 -12.98 -10.35 -19.57
CA PRO A 218 -11.58 -10.00 -19.86
C PRO A 218 -11.05 -8.79 -19.06
N PHE A 219 -11.79 -8.27 -18.11
CA PHE A 219 -11.46 -7.05 -17.38
C PHE A 219 -10.28 -7.27 -16.43
N GLN A 220 -10.19 -8.44 -15.80
CA GLN A 220 -9.12 -8.79 -14.88
C GLN A 220 -7.74 -8.70 -15.54
N ALA A 221 -7.62 -9.15 -16.81
CA ALA A 221 -6.37 -9.04 -17.58
C ALA A 221 -5.93 -7.59 -17.82
N ASN A 222 -6.83 -6.62 -17.63
CA ASN A 222 -6.57 -5.20 -17.84
C ASN A 222 -6.36 -4.42 -16.53
N TYR A 223 -6.33 -5.10 -15.37
CA TYR A 223 -6.27 -4.46 -14.05
C TYR A 223 -5.12 -3.46 -13.92
N GLY A 224 -3.91 -3.84 -14.33
CA GLY A 224 -2.75 -2.96 -14.23
C GLY A 224 -2.83 -1.65 -15.06
N ASN A 225 -3.88 -1.45 -15.87
CA ASN A 225 -4.11 -0.21 -16.60
C ASN A 225 -4.78 0.90 -15.75
N VAL A 226 -5.10 0.62 -14.50
CA VAL A 226 -5.67 1.63 -13.57
C VAL A 226 -4.59 2.46 -12.89
N TYR A 227 -3.35 1.98 -12.87
CA TYR A 227 -2.16 2.63 -12.27
C TYR A 227 -1.45 3.53 -13.31
#